data_230f7cbd6bce3b8d85df02fee931d901
#
_entry.id   230f7cbd6bce3b8d85df02fee931d901
#
_cell.length_a   1.000
_cell.length_b   1.000
_cell.length_c   1.000
_cell.angle_alpha   90.00
_cell.angle_beta   90.00
_cell.angle_gamma   90.00
#
_symmetry.space_group_name_H-M   'P 1'
#
loop_
_entity.id
_entity.type
_entity.pdbx_description
1 polymer ?
#
loop_
_entity_poly.entity_id
_entity_poly.type
_entity_poly.pdbx_seq_one_letter_code
_entity_poly.pdbx_strand_id
1 'polypeptide(L)'
;PITLGLVVFSIIGNLPITGFTDWLTDVGLMDSINAALTASTSIISIYVVFAIAYNFANNRNQSGITAGFISLAGFVLLIPQTVQAGKETVSALPISYMGSSGIVLALIISICVGHLYCYLCEKNVTFKMPSSVPPMVSESLEPIFVAMIIFGLLFIVRVGFSFTEFKNAADFVSKIVSKPLLAIGTSIPALIFVLFVSNVFWWFGIHPQTIQGPVSSVLYMMMLDNIDKFGNGKEMLYVLPLLVYLIAGIGGNGNTLGLLISMISAKSKRYKQMFKLA
;
A
#
# COMPACT_ATOMS: atom_id res chain seq x y z
N PRO A 1 -1.42 11.33 -8.79
CA PRO A 1 -1.09 11.64 -10.20
C PRO A 1 -0.18 10.59 -10.85
N ILE A 2 0.87 10.10 -10.15
CA ILE A 2 1.83 9.11 -10.68
C ILE A 2 1.13 7.81 -11.08
N THR A 3 0.28 7.28 -10.21
CA THR A 3 -0.47 6.04 -10.46
C THR A 3 -1.42 6.15 -11.64
N LEU A 4 -2.05 7.30 -11.86
CA LEU A 4 -2.98 7.50 -12.97
C LEU A 4 -2.28 7.43 -14.34
N GLY A 5 -1.10 8.06 -14.46
CA GLY A 5 -0.31 8.01 -15.71
C GLY A 5 0.16 6.59 -16.06
N LEU A 6 0.33 5.74 -15.06
CA LEU A 6 0.88 4.39 -15.22
C LEU A 6 -0.19 3.30 -15.32
N VAL A 7 -1.45 3.61 -15.00
CA VAL A 7 -2.61 2.75 -15.31
C VAL A 7 -2.68 2.44 -16.81
N VAL A 8 -2.28 3.38 -17.66
CA VAL A 8 -2.22 3.19 -19.12
C VAL A 8 -1.30 2.01 -19.49
N PHE A 9 -0.12 1.90 -18.87
CA PHE A 9 0.80 0.79 -19.10
C PHE A 9 0.23 -0.55 -18.60
N SER A 10 -0.49 -0.54 -17.48
CA SER A 10 -1.19 -1.72 -16.99
C SER A 10 -2.30 -2.18 -17.94
N ILE A 11 -3.05 -1.24 -18.52
CA ILE A 11 -4.08 -1.54 -19.51
C ILE A 11 -3.43 -2.12 -20.77
N ILE A 12 -2.40 -1.48 -21.30
CA ILE A 12 -1.70 -1.94 -22.52
C ILE A 12 -1.15 -3.33 -22.32
N GLY A 13 -0.45 -3.61 -21.20
CA GLY A 13 0.15 -4.92 -20.92
C GLY A 13 -0.87 -6.05 -20.70
N ASN A 14 -2.15 -5.73 -20.41
CA ASN A 14 -3.21 -6.69 -20.12
C ASN A 14 -4.41 -6.59 -21.07
N LEU A 15 -4.26 -6.02 -22.26
CA LEU A 15 -5.33 -5.99 -23.23
C LEU A 15 -5.75 -7.42 -23.63
N PRO A 16 -7.07 -7.76 -23.57
CA PRO A 16 -7.56 -9.10 -23.90
C PRO A 16 -7.63 -9.33 -25.42
N ILE A 17 -6.51 -9.08 -26.10
CA ILE A 17 -6.36 -9.30 -27.54
C ILE A 17 -5.48 -10.52 -27.76
N THR A 18 -6.01 -11.54 -28.40
CA THR A 18 -5.28 -12.78 -28.65
C THR A 18 -3.98 -12.51 -29.41
N GLY A 19 -2.84 -12.99 -28.87
CA GLY A 19 -1.51 -12.81 -29.45
C GLY A 19 -0.85 -11.44 -29.23
N PHE A 20 -1.57 -10.45 -28.66
CA PHE A 20 -1.00 -9.12 -28.40
C PHE A 20 0.06 -9.14 -27.29
N THR A 21 -0.19 -9.88 -26.23
CA THR A 21 0.75 -10.03 -25.11
C THR A 21 2.01 -10.78 -25.58
N ASP A 22 1.84 -11.80 -26.42
CA ASP A 22 2.98 -12.55 -27.01
C ASP A 22 3.81 -11.62 -27.90
N TRP A 23 3.15 -10.84 -28.77
CA TRP A 23 3.81 -9.83 -29.60
C TRP A 23 4.57 -8.79 -28.76
N LEU A 24 3.98 -8.27 -27.66
CA LEU A 24 4.68 -7.33 -26.74
C LEU A 24 5.94 -7.97 -26.14
N THR A 25 5.88 -9.26 -25.85
CA THR A 25 7.00 -10.02 -25.29
C THR A 25 8.08 -10.23 -26.33
N ASP A 26 7.70 -10.62 -27.55
CA ASP A 26 8.63 -10.87 -28.66
C ASP A 26 9.40 -9.61 -29.08
N VAL A 27 8.75 -8.45 -29.04
CA VAL A 27 9.41 -7.16 -29.34
C VAL A 27 10.14 -6.54 -28.12
N GLY A 28 10.15 -7.20 -26.96
CA GLY A 28 10.81 -6.74 -25.73
C GLY A 28 10.14 -5.55 -25.03
N LEU A 29 8.93 -5.17 -25.45
CA LEU A 29 8.18 -4.05 -24.82
C LEU A 29 7.56 -4.45 -23.47
N MET A 30 7.25 -5.73 -23.26
CA MET A 30 6.67 -6.21 -22.01
C MET A 30 7.57 -5.95 -20.80
N ASP A 31 8.89 -6.11 -20.95
CA ASP A 31 9.85 -5.81 -19.87
C ASP A 31 9.85 -4.32 -19.52
N SER A 32 9.75 -3.44 -20.51
CA SER A 32 9.67 -1.99 -20.29
C SER A 32 8.36 -1.58 -19.60
N ILE A 33 7.24 -2.21 -19.96
CA ILE A 33 5.94 -2.02 -19.31
C ILE A 33 6.01 -2.49 -17.85
N ASN A 34 6.58 -3.67 -17.60
CA ASN A 34 6.76 -4.20 -16.25
C ASN A 34 7.69 -3.32 -15.40
N ALA A 35 8.76 -2.78 -16.00
CA ALA A 35 9.64 -1.82 -15.33
C ALA A 35 8.88 -0.54 -14.90
N ALA A 36 8.02 0.00 -15.78
CA ALA A 36 7.18 1.15 -15.46
C ALA A 36 6.17 0.85 -14.34
N LEU A 37 5.54 -0.33 -14.36
CA LEU A 37 4.64 -0.79 -13.30
C LEU A 37 5.40 -0.98 -11.98
N THR A 38 6.59 -1.54 -12.02
CA THR A 38 7.44 -1.71 -10.84
C THR A 38 7.81 -0.36 -10.23
N ALA A 39 8.20 0.60 -11.05
CA ALA A 39 8.54 1.95 -10.60
C ALA A 39 7.36 2.75 -10.02
N SER A 40 6.14 2.25 -10.10
CA SER A 40 4.95 2.96 -9.64
C SER A 40 4.14 2.17 -8.61
N THR A 41 3.41 1.16 -9.07
CA THR A 41 2.47 0.41 -8.23
C THR A 41 3.18 -0.55 -7.29
N SER A 42 4.29 -1.15 -7.73
CA SER A 42 5.02 -2.12 -6.91
C SER A 42 5.81 -1.49 -5.77
N ILE A 43 6.06 -0.18 -5.80
CA ILE A 43 6.74 0.56 -4.74
C ILE A 43 5.87 1.68 -4.14
N ILE A 44 4.56 1.59 -4.28
CA ILE A 44 3.62 2.65 -3.86
C ILE A 44 3.75 3.05 -2.39
N SER A 45 4.12 2.13 -1.50
CA SER A 45 4.30 2.40 -0.07
C SER A 45 5.41 3.42 0.20
N ILE A 46 6.44 3.47 -0.66
CA ILE A 46 7.53 4.46 -0.58
C ILE A 46 6.96 5.87 -0.79
N TYR A 47 6.11 6.05 -1.80
CA TYR A 47 5.48 7.35 -2.06
C TYR A 47 4.51 7.74 -0.96
N VAL A 48 3.75 6.77 -0.45
CA VAL A 48 2.76 6.99 0.61
C VAL A 48 3.42 7.42 1.91
N VAL A 49 4.47 6.71 2.36
CA VAL A 49 5.15 7.03 3.63
C VAL A 49 5.75 8.42 3.61
N PHE A 50 6.38 8.82 2.51
CA PHE A 50 6.94 10.16 2.35
C PHE A 50 5.84 11.23 2.31
N ALA A 51 4.84 11.05 1.44
CA ALA A 51 3.82 12.05 1.19
C ALA A 51 2.95 12.35 2.42
N ILE A 52 2.61 11.34 3.21
CA ILE A 52 1.80 11.53 4.42
C ILE A 52 2.59 12.28 5.49
N ALA A 53 3.83 11.87 5.78
CA ALA A 53 4.66 12.55 6.77
C ALA A 53 4.99 13.99 6.33
N TYR A 54 5.24 14.20 5.04
CA TYR A 54 5.44 15.53 4.46
C TYR A 54 4.23 16.44 4.69
N ASN A 55 3.03 15.99 4.32
CA ASN A 55 1.81 16.79 4.49
C ASN A 55 1.47 17.00 5.97
N PHE A 56 1.72 15.99 6.82
CA PHE A 56 1.47 16.08 8.25
C PHE A 56 2.34 17.17 8.89
N ALA A 57 3.63 17.22 8.57
CA ALA A 57 4.54 18.22 9.11
C ALA A 57 4.26 19.62 8.55
N ASN A 58 3.99 19.74 7.24
CA ASN A 58 3.63 21.03 6.64
C ASN A 58 2.36 21.64 7.25
N ASN A 59 1.35 20.82 7.54
CA ASN A 59 0.13 21.30 8.19
C ASN A 59 0.36 21.80 9.63
N ARG A 60 1.51 21.49 10.22
CA ARG A 60 1.96 21.96 11.53
C ARG A 60 3.06 23.00 11.45
N ASN A 61 3.29 23.60 10.28
CA ASN A 61 4.34 24.60 10.03
C ASN A 61 5.76 24.09 10.35
N GLN A 62 5.99 22.78 10.16
CA GLN A 62 7.29 22.14 10.32
C GLN A 62 7.83 21.70 8.95
N SER A 63 9.14 21.37 8.86
CA SER A 63 9.75 20.92 7.60
C SER A 63 9.17 19.58 7.13
N GLY A 64 8.27 19.63 6.14
CA GLY A 64 7.69 18.44 5.55
C GLY A 64 8.71 17.56 4.84
N ILE A 65 9.70 18.17 4.17
CA ILE A 65 10.77 17.43 3.49
C ILE A 65 11.54 16.58 4.49
N THR A 66 11.94 17.15 5.60
CA THR A 66 12.69 16.44 6.65
C THR A 66 11.86 15.31 7.26
N ALA A 67 10.61 15.59 7.64
CA ALA A 67 9.69 14.56 8.16
C ALA A 67 9.47 13.42 7.16
N GLY A 68 9.30 13.76 5.87
CA GLY A 68 9.13 12.79 4.79
C GLY A 68 10.31 11.85 4.64
N PHE A 69 11.54 12.38 4.61
CA PHE A 69 12.75 11.56 4.51
C PHE A 69 13.02 10.72 5.76
N ILE A 70 12.78 11.26 6.95
CA ILE A 70 12.91 10.49 8.20
C ILE A 70 11.91 9.31 8.21
N SER A 71 10.68 9.56 7.80
CA SER A 71 9.64 8.51 7.71
C SER A 71 9.97 7.46 6.66
N LEU A 72 10.47 7.87 5.50
CA LEU A 72 10.89 6.98 4.43
C LEU A 72 12.02 6.06 4.89
N ALA A 73 13.07 6.63 5.49
CA ALA A 73 14.19 5.86 6.00
C ALA A 73 13.76 4.95 7.17
N GLY A 74 12.82 5.42 8.01
CA GLY A 74 12.21 4.61 9.07
C GLY A 74 11.42 3.42 8.53
N PHE A 75 10.69 3.60 7.44
CA PHE A 75 9.99 2.51 6.75
C PHE A 75 10.97 1.46 6.24
N VAL A 76 12.04 1.90 5.54
CA VAL A 76 13.10 1.01 5.06
C VAL A 76 13.81 0.29 6.21
N LEU A 77 13.99 0.95 7.36
CA LEU A 77 14.55 0.32 8.55
C LEU A 77 13.69 -0.83 9.08
N LEU A 78 12.38 -0.76 8.97
CA LEU A 78 11.44 -1.72 9.57
C LEU A 78 11.00 -2.85 8.64
N ILE A 79 11.32 -2.80 7.34
CA ILE A 79 11.15 -3.91 6.41
C ILE A 79 12.40 -4.81 6.38
N PRO A 80 12.30 -6.06 5.86
CA PRO A 80 13.46 -6.90 5.61
C PRO A 80 14.47 -6.24 4.67
N GLN A 81 15.75 -6.41 4.93
CA GLN A 81 16.85 -5.88 4.12
C GLN A 81 17.69 -6.99 3.49
N THR A 82 17.18 -8.21 3.51
CA THR A 82 17.80 -9.38 2.92
C THR A 82 16.76 -10.23 2.22
N VAL A 83 17.17 -10.87 1.14
CA VAL A 83 16.34 -11.79 0.34
C VAL A 83 17.09 -13.10 0.15
N GLN A 84 16.37 -14.21 0.22
CA GLN A 84 16.92 -15.52 -0.12
C GLN A 84 16.99 -15.69 -1.63
N ALA A 85 18.19 -15.79 -2.19
CA ALA A 85 18.44 -16.08 -3.60
C ALA A 85 18.99 -17.51 -3.72
N GLY A 86 18.08 -18.47 -3.84
CA GLY A 86 18.42 -19.90 -3.80
C GLY A 86 18.92 -20.32 -2.43
N LYS A 87 20.21 -20.68 -2.31
CA LYS A 87 20.83 -21.07 -1.03
C LYS A 87 21.56 -19.93 -0.31
N GLU A 88 21.68 -18.78 -0.96
CA GLU A 88 22.41 -17.63 -0.42
C GLU A 88 21.46 -16.52 0.06
N THR A 89 21.86 -15.82 1.10
CA THR A 89 21.17 -14.64 1.59
C THR A 89 21.87 -13.40 1.07
N VAL A 90 21.21 -12.62 0.22
CA VAL A 90 21.75 -11.39 -0.36
C VAL A 90 21.12 -10.15 0.26
N SER A 91 21.91 -9.09 0.41
CA SER A 91 21.41 -7.79 0.82
C SER A 91 20.58 -7.17 -0.32
N ALA A 92 19.27 -7.10 -0.12
CA ALA A 92 18.34 -6.50 -1.08
C ALA A 92 17.05 -6.09 -0.36
N LEU A 93 16.39 -5.07 -0.89
CA LEU A 93 15.08 -4.65 -0.43
C LEU A 93 13.99 -5.38 -1.23
N PRO A 94 13.20 -6.24 -0.57
CA PRO A 94 12.15 -6.99 -1.29
C PRO A 94 11.03 -6.05 -1.73
N ILE A 95 10.79 -5.96 -3.04
CA ILE A 95 9.72 -5.15 -3.63
C ILE A 95 8.35 -5.55 -3.08
N SER A 96 8.17 -6.81 -2.69
CA SER A 96 6.92 -7.31 -2.10
C SER A 96 6.46 -6.55 -0.85
N TYR A 97 7.37 -5.94 -0.10
CA TYR A 97 7.04 -5.11 1.07
C TYR A 97 6.85 -3.62 0.73
N MET A 98 7.16 -3.21 -0.50
CA MET A 98 7.07 -1.80 -0.94
C MET A 98 5.78 -1.49 -1.69
N GLY A 99 5.07 -2.52 -2.14
CA GLY A 99 3.78 -2.43 -2.83
C GLY A 99 2.59 -2.28 -1.88
N SER A 100 1.44 -2.73 -2.32
CA SER A 100 0.17 -2.64 -1.57
C SER A 100 0.23 -3.32 -0.19
N SER A 101 0.98 -4.40 -0.05
CA SER A 101 1.17 -5.09 1.23
C SER A 101 1.88 -4.25 2.29
N GLY A 102 2.75 -3.32 1.88
CA GLY A 102 3.48 -2.40 2.76
C GLY A 102 2.70 -1.14 3.14
N ILE A 103 1.58 -0.84 2.48
CA ILE A 103 0.84 0.43 2.67
C ILE A 103 0.41 0.62 4.14
N VAL A 104 -0.08 -0.43 4.80
CA VAL A 104 -0.52 -0.34 6.21
C VAL A 104 0.65 0.03 7.12
N LEU A 105 1.80 -0.61 6.94
CA LEU A 105 3.01 -0.25 7.67
C LEU A 105 3.45 1.18 7.35
N ALA A 106 3.42 1.58 6.08
CA ALA A 106 3.75 2.94 5.63
C ALA A 106 2.86 4.00 6.29
N LEU A 107 1.54 3.74 6.40
CA LEU A 107 0.59 4.62 7.11
C LEU A 107 0.95 4.76 8.59
N ILE A 108 1.18 3.65 9.28
CA ILE A 108 1.53 3.65 10.70
C ILE A 108 2.81 4.46 10.92
N ILE A 109 3.86 4.17 10.15
CA ILE A 109 5.16 4.84 10.31
C ILE A 109 5.05 6.32 9.99
N SER A 110 4.40 6.69 8.89
CA SER A 110 4.29 8.09 8.49
C SER A 110 3.54 8.95 9.51
N ILE A 111 2.49 8.42 10.12
CA ILE A 111 1.72 9.11 11.15
C ILE A 111 2.52 9.18 12.45
N CYS A 112 3.11 8.07 12.89
CA CYS A 112 3.89 8.03 14.13
C CYS A 112 5.14 8.92 14.05
N VAL A 113 5.91 8.80 12.97
CA VAL A 113 7.12 9.60 12.75
C VAL A 113 6.78 11.06 12.52
N GLY A 114 5.78 11.36 11.70
CA GLY A 114 5.32 12.72 11.44
C GLY A 114 4.87 13.43 12.72
N HIS A 115 4.09 12.73 13.56
CA HIS A 115 3.65 13.26 14.86
C HIS A 115 4.83 13.47 15.81
N LEU A 116 5.70 12.48 15.93
CA LEU A 116 6.87 12.55 16.82
C LEU A 116 7.85 13.64 16.37
N TYR A 117 8.09 13.77 15.07
CA TYR A 117 8.92 14.83 14.50
C TYR A 117 8.37 16.21 14.85
N CYS A 118 7.09 16.47 14.59
CA CYS A 118 6.47 17.74 14.93
C CYS A 118 6.52 18.01 16.43
N TYR A 119 6.19 17.02 17.26
CA TYR A 119 6.24 17.15 18.71
C TYR A 119 7.63 17.54 19.23
N LEU A 120 8.68 16.87 18.73
CA LEU A 120 10.05 17.17 19.13
C LEU A 120 10.51 18.57 18.67
N CYS A 121 10.12 18.98 17.45
CA CYS A 121 10.37 20.33 16.94
C CYS A 121 9.62 21.40 17.76
N GLU A 122 8.36 21.20 18.06
CA GLU A 122 7.54 22.11 18.87
C GLU A 122 8.09 22.26 20.32
N LYS A 123 8.69 21.19 20.86
CA LYS A 123 9.37 21.21 22.15
C LYS A 123 10.79 21.78 22.11
N ASN A 124 11.24 22.26 20.94
CA ASN A 124 12.60 22.76 20.72
C ASN A 124 13.69 21.73 21.12
N VAL A 125 13.44 20.45 20.91
CA VAL A 125 14.44 19.38 21.06
C VAL A 125 15.37 19.40 19.84
N THR A 126 15.86 20.60 19.50
CA THR A 126 16.78 20.83 18.39
C THR A 126 18.05 21.45 18.94
N PHE A 127 19.17 21.19 18.29
CA PHE A 127 20.43 21.83 18.65
C PHE A 127 20.43 23.26 18.12
N LYS A 128 20.27 24.24 19.03
CA LYS A 128 20.35 25.66 18.63
C LYS A 128 21.79 26.01 18.32
N MET A 129 22.02 26.34 17.06
CA MET A 129 23.33 26.84 16.62
C MET A 129 23.59 28.25 17.16
N PRO A 130 24.86 28.60 17.44
CA PRO A 130 25.24 29.98 17.75
C PRO A 130 24.79 30.96 16.65
N SER A 131 24.47 32.19 17.03
CA SER A 131 24.02 33.24 16.09
C SER A 131 25.04 33.61 14.99
N SER A 132 26.30 33.17 15.15
CA SER A 132 27.36 33.31 14.13
C SER A 132 27.23 32.35 12.95
N VAL A 133 26.38 31.32 13.03
CA VAL A 133 26.18 30.34 11.96
C VAL A 133 25.13 30.85 11.00
N PRO A 134 25.38 30.80 9.67
CA PRO A 134 24.38 31.20 8.68
C PRO A 134 23.06 30.43 8.84
N PRO A 135 21.89 31.07 8.68
CA PRO A 135 20.59 30.44 8.86
C PRO A 135 20.39 29.15 8.05
N MET A 136 20.86 29.13 6.81
CA MET A 136 20.78 27.94 5.94
C MET A 136 21.50 26.71 6.52
N VAL A 137 22.61 26.91 7.22
CA VAL A 137 23.37 25.83 7.86
C VAL A 137 22.65 25.37 9.11
N SER A 138 22.12 26.31 9.92
CA SER A 138 21.32 25.99 11.11
C SER A 138 20.08 25.16 10.76
N GLU A 139 19.32 25.58 9.78
CA GLU A 139 18.13 24.87 9.30
C GLU A 139 18.43 23.44 8.81
N SER A 140 19.62 23.22 8.26
CA SER A 140 20.05 21.89 7.79
C SER A 140 20.50 20.98 8.93
N LEU A 141 21.08 21.52 9.99
CA LEU A 141 21.67 20.74 11.09
C LEU A 141 20.71 20.54 12.28
N GLU A 142 19.80 21.47 12.52
CA GLU A 142 18.81 21.37 13.61
C GLU A 142 17.99 20.07 13.62
N PRO A 143 17.54 19.54 12.45
CA PRO A 143 16.76 18.31 12.41
C PRO A 143 17.56 17.03 12.75
N ILE A 144 18.89 17.09 12.77
CA ILE A 144 19.74 15.90 12.98
C ILE A 144 19.44 15.23 14.33
N PHE A 145 19.31 16.02 15.40
CA PHE A 145 19.00 15.48 16.73
C PHE A 145 17.61 14.82 16.77
N VAL A 146 16.64 15.46 16.14
CA VAL A 146 15.29 14.90 16.03
C VAL A 146 15.32 13.59 15.24
N ALA A 147 16.06 13.56 14.14
CA ALA A 147 16.24 12.35 13.34
C ALA A 147 16.94 11.24 14.16
N MET A 148 17.99 11.56 14.92
CA MET A 148 18.69 10.58 15.77
C MET A 148 17.75 9.95 16.80
N ILE A 149 16.91 10.76 17.47
CA ILE A 149 15.95 10.25 18.45
C ILE A 149 14.94 9.32 17.78
N ILE A 150 14.38 9.75 16.65
CA ILE A 150 13.37 8.96 15.90
C ILE A 150 13.98 7.65 15.40
N PHE A 151 15.18 7.70 14.80
CA PHE A 151 15.87 6.49 14.34
C PHE A 151 16.25 5.57 15.48
N GLY A 152 16.68 6.12 16.65
CA GLY A 152 16.95 5.34 17.84
C GLY A 152 15.72 4.58 18.32
N LEU A 153 14.54 5.24 18.35
CA LEU A 153 13.29 4.59 18.71
C LEU A 153 12.88 3.53 17.69
N LEU A 154 12.96 3.82 16.39
CA LEU A 154 12.66 2.85 15.35
C LEU A 154 13.63 1.67 15.35
N PHE A 155 14.88 1.90 15.68
CA PHE A 155 15.87 0.83 15.87
C PHE A 155 15.50 -0.08 17.05
N ILE A 156 15.06 0.48 18.18
CA ILE A 156 14.57 -0.30 19.32
C ILE A 156 13.36 -1.15 18.89
N VAL A 157 12.43 -0.58 18.13
CA VAL A 157 11.29 -1.31 17.57
C VAL A 157 11.77 -2.46 16.67
N ARG A 158 12.72 -2.22 15.76
CA ARG A 158 13.31 -3.25 14.90
C ARG A 158 13.92 -4.38 15.72
N VAL A 159 14.73 -4.03 16.74
CA VAL A 159 15.36 -5.01 17.65
C VAL A 159 14.27 -5.79 18.41
N GLY A 160 13.23 -5.11 18.90
CA GLY A 160 12.09 -5.76 19.54
C GLY A 160 11.45 -6.83 18.66
N PHE A 161 11.18 -6.49 17.38
CA PHE A 161 10.61 -7.46 16.45
C PHE A 161 11.55 -8.63 16.10
N SER A 162 12.87 -8.45 16.16
CA SER A 162 13.82 -9.54 15.90
C SER A 162 13.73 -10.68 16.91
N PHE A 163 13.24 -10.41 18.12
CA PHE A 163 13.00 -11.42 19.17
C PHE A 163 11.60 -12.07 19.07
N THR A 164 10.75 -11.61 18.17
CA THR A 164 9.42 -12.19 17.95
C THR A 164 9.43 -13.24 16.83
N GLU A 165 8.37 -14.03 16.76
CA GLU A 165 8.15 -14.98 15.64
C GLU A 165 8.09 -14.30 14.27
N PHE A 166 7.79 -13.00 14.26
CA PHE A 166 7.61 -12.21 13.03
C PHE A 166 8.93 -11.70 12.45
N LYS A 167 9.99 -11.62 13.28
CA LYS A 167 11.34 -11.12 12.94
C LYS A 167 11.42 -9.68 12.43
N ASN A 168 10.33 -9.11 11.90
CA ASN A 168 10.25 -7.73 11.43
C ASN A 168 8.82 -7.18 11.55
N ALA A 169 8.71 -5.84 11.55
CA ALA A 169 7.42 -5.15 11.72
C ALA A 169 6.48 -5.36 10.52
N ALA A 170 7.03 -5.51 9.32
CA ALA A 170 6.22 -5.70 8.12
C ALA A 170 5.49 -7.05 8.15
N ASP A 171 6.17 -8.13 8.53
CA ASP A 171 5.54 -9.44 8.69
C ASP A 171 4.52 -9.47 9.83
N PHE A 172 4.81 -8.78 10.93
CA PHE A 172 3.84 -8.64 12.02
C PHE A 172 2.54 -7.99 11.53
N VAL A 173 2.63 -6.82 10.90
CA VAL A 173 1.46 -6.11 10.37
C VAL A 173 0.75 -6.94 9.30
N SER A 174 1.49 -7.55 8.39
CA SER A 174 0.93 -8.40 7.33
C SER A 174 0.20 -9.62 7.92
N LYS A 175 0.79 -10.31 8.91
CA LYS A 175 0.19 -11.51 9.52
C LYS A 175 -1.00 -11.19 10.42
N ILE A 176 -0.98 -10.08 11.15
CA ILE A 176 -2.11 -9.65 11.99
C ILE A 176 -3.31 -9.25 11.14
N VAL A 177 -3.08 -8.62 10.01
CA VAL A 177 -4.15 -8.25 9.08
C VAL A 177 -4.56 -9.45 8.22
N SER A 178 -3.59 -10.24 7.73
CA SER A 178 -3.87 -11.33 6.80
C SER A 178 -4.50 -12.57 7.48
N LYS A 179 -4.09 -12.96 8.70
CA LYS A 179 -4.65 -14.15 9.37
C LYS A 179 -6.17 -14.11 9.59
N PRO A 180 -6.76 -13.02 10.14
CA PRO A 180 -8.21 -12.90 10.19
C PRO A 180 -8.86 -12.90 8.82
N LEU A 181 -8.22 -12.29 7.82
CA LEU A 181 -8.73 -12.21 6.46
C LEU A 181 -8.72 -13.57 5.75
N LEU A 182 -7.72 -14.44 6.03
CA LEU A 182 -7.68 -15.82 5.54
C LEU A 182 -8.84 -16.67 6.09
N ALA A 183 -9.09 -16.58 7.39
CA ALA A 183 -10.24 -17.24 8.03
C ALA A 183 -11.59 -16.72 7.48
N ILE A 184 -11.60 -15.48 7.07
CA ILE A 184 -12.73 -14.75 6.47
C ILE A 184 -12.94 -15.14 5.00
N GLY A 185 -11.87 -15.35 4.23
CA GLY A 185 -11.93 -15.56 2.77
C GLY A 185 -12.70 -16.80 2.31
N THR A 186 -12.91 -17.78 3.20
CA THR A 186 -13.72 -18.97 2.95
C THR A 186 -15.22 -18.78 3.27
N SER A 187 -15.58 -17.71 3.97
CA SER A 187 -16.95 -17.42 4.42
C SER A 187 -17.54 -16.24 3.64
N ILE A 188 -18.68 -16.45 2.98
CA ILE A 188 -19.38 -15.40 2.23
C ILE A 188 -19.76 -14.20 3.11
N PRO A 189 -20.34 -14.36 4.32
CA PRO A 189 -20.63 -13.23 5.20
C PRO A 189 -19.40 -12.42 5.55
N ALA A 190 -18.28 -13.09 5.74
CA ALA A 190 -17.04 -12.44 6.07
C ALA A 190 -16.42 -11.73 4.86
N LEU A 191 -16.55 -12.27 3.66
CA LEU A 191 -16.15 -11.59 2.42
C LEU A 191 -16.97 -10.30 2.21
N ILE A 192 -18.30 -10.38 2.42
CA ILE A 192 -19.20 -9.21 2.38
C ILE A 192 -18.77 -8.18 3.42
N PHE A 193 -18.42 -8.61 4.64
CA PHE A 193 -17.94 -7.71 5.69
C PHE A 193 -16.63 -7.00 5.29
N VAL A 194 -15.67 -7.72 4.70
CA VAL A 194 -14.42 -7.11 4.20
C VAL A 194 -14.69 -6.10 3.09
N LEU A 195 -15.57 -6.42 2.17
CA LEU A 195 -15.98 -5.50 1.11
C LEU A 195 -16.67 -4.25 1.68
N PHE A 196 -17.55 -4.42 2.68
CA PHE A 196 -18.18 -3.32 3.39
C PHE A 196 -17.14 -2.43 4.08
N VAL A 197 -16.26 -3.02 4.89
CA VAL A 197 -15.18 -2.30 5.58
C VAL A 197 -14.28 -1.56 4.59
N SER A 198 -13.92 -2.19 3.47
CA SER A 198 -13.12 -1.56 2.41
C SER A 198 -13.77 -0.29 1.87
N ASN A 199 -15.09 -0.30 1.68
CA ASN A 199 -15.84 0.87 1.22
C ASN A 199 -15.93 1.97 2.28
N VAL A 200 -16.08 1.61 3.56
CA VAL A 200 -16.04 2.56 4.67
C VAL A 200 -14.69 3.26 4.73
N PHE A 201 -13.59 2.51 4.63
CA PHE A 201 -12.24 3.10 4.60
C PHE A 201 -12.00 3.95 3.36
N TRP A 202 -12.60 3.62 2.24
CA TRP A 202 -12.53 4.46 1.04
C TRP A 202 -13.16 5.84 1.26
N TRP A 203 -14.21 5.91 2.03
CA TRP A 203 -14.79 7.19 2.41
C TRP A 203 -13.80 8.09 3.17
N PHE A 204 -12.87 7.48 3.92
CA PHE A 204 -11.75 8.19 4.56
C PHE A 204 -10.54 8.42 3.64
N GLY A 205 -10.65 8.10 2.37
CA GLY A 205 -9.57 8.27 1.38
C GLY A 205 -8.56 7.11 1.31
N ILE A 206 -8.80 6.01 2.01
CA ILE A 206 -7.96 4.81 1.98
C ILE A 206 -8.45 3.91 0.84
N HIS A 207 -7.58 3.65 -0.14
CA HIS A 207 -7.94 2.83 -1.29
C HIS A 207 -8.36 1.41 -0.88
N PRO A 208 -9.50 0.88 -1.36
CA PRO A 208 -10.02 -0.44 -0.99
C PRO A 208 -9.01 -1.57 -1.13
N GLN A 209 -8.13 -1.52 -2.13
CA GLN A 209 -7.10 -2.53 -2.36
C GLN A 209 -6.14 -2.71 -1.16
N THR A 210 -5.97 -1.69 -0.33
CA THR A 210 -5.15 -1.78 0.89
C THR A 210 -5.70 -2.83 1.86
N ILE A 211 -7.03 -2.94 1.94
CA ILE A 211 -7.72 -3.90 2.80
C ILE A 211 -7.99 -5.20 2.04
N GLN A 212 -8.33 -5.10 0.77
CA GLN A 212 -8.64 -6.26 -0.07
C GLN A 212 -7.39 -7.01 -0.54
N GLY A 213 -6.21 -6.38 -0.58
CA GLY A 213 -4.98 -6.99 -1.09
C GLY A 213 -4.64 -8.36 -0.49
N PRO A 214 -4.64 -8.53 0.84
CA PRO A 214 -4.45 -9.83 1.47
C PRO A 214 -5.55 -10.84 1.11
N VAL A 215 -6.80 -10.39 1.02
CA VAL A 215 -7.95 -11.25 0.64
C VAL A 215 -7.85 -11.67 -0.81
N SER A 216 -7.49 -10.76 -1.72
CA SER A 216 -7.33 -11.08 -3.14
C SER A 216 -6.25 -12.13 -3.40
N SER A 217 -5.19 -12.16 -2.60
CA SER A 217 -4.16 -13.21 -2.67
C SER A 217 -4.74 -14.59 -2.34
N VAL A 218 -5.60 -14.67 -1.32
CA VAL A 218 -6.31 -15.90 -0.95
C VAL A 218 -7.28 -16.33 -2.02
N LEU A 219 -8.07 -15.38 -2.53
CA LEU A 219 -9.01 -15.66 -3.62
C LEU A 219 -8.30 -16.14 -4.89
N TYR A 220 -7.12 -15.60 -5.17
CA TYR A 220 -6.28 -16.05 -6.27
C TYR A 220 -5.83 -17.51 -6.08
N MET A 221 -5.40 -17.90 -4.87
CA MET A 221 -5.05 -19.28 -4.57
C MET A 221 -6.27 -20.21 -4.71
N MET A 222 -7.46 -19.79 -4.25
CA MET A 222 -8.71 -20.53 -4.44
C MET A 222 -9.07 -20.68 -5.92
N MET A 223 -8.81 -19.67 -6.73
CA MET A 223 -9.02 -19.72 -8.18
C MET A 223 -8.08 -20.75 -8.82
N LEU A 224 -6.81 -20.78 -8.45
CA LEU A 224 -5.85 -21.76 -8.96
C LEU A 224 -6.24 -23.21 -8.55
N ASP A 225 -6.70 -23.42 -7.31
CA ASP A 225 -7.19 -24.72 -6.84
C ASP A 225 -8.44 -25.16 -7.63
N ASN A 226 -9.37 -24.23 -7.90
CA ASN A 226 -10.53 -24.52 -8.73
C ASN A 226 -10.13 -24.89 -10.18
N ILE A 227 -9.15 -24.19 -10.77
CA ILE A 227 -8.66 -24.50 -12.12
C ILE A 227 -8.02 -25.90 -12.17
N ASP A 228 -7.18 -26.23 -11.19
CA ASP A 228 -6.57 -27.55 -11.09
C ASP A 228 -7.62 -28.65 -10.93
N LYS A 229 -8.58 -28.46 -10.04
CA LYS A 229 -9.70 -29.42 -9.83
C LYS A 229 -10.55 -29.59 -11.07
N PHE A 230 -10.87 -28.49 -11.76
CA PHE A 230 -11.63 -28.55 -13.02
C PHE A 230 -10.87 -29.33 -14.10
N GLY A 231 -9.57 -29.06 -14.26
CA GLY A 231 -8.71 -29.79 -15.21
C GLY A 231 -8.61 -31.28 -14.91
N ASN A 232 -8.74 -31.68 -13.64
CA ASN A 232 -8.73 -33.08 -13.20
C ASN A 232 -10.13 -33.70 -13.06
N GLY A 233 -11.20 -33.04 -13.52
CA GLY A 233 -12.58 -33.53 -13.44
C GLY A 233 -13.13 -33.64 -12.00
N LYS A 234 -12.56 -32.87 -11.08
CA LYS A 234 -12.99 -32.81 -9.67
C LYS A 234 -13.93 -31.63 -9.42
N GLU A 235 -14.71 -31.71 -8.34
CA GLU A 235 -15.64 -30.65 -7.96
C GLU A 235 -14.89 -29.38 -7.49
N MET A 236 -15.28 -28.22 -8.03
CA MET A 236 -14.76 -26.91 -7.65
C MET A 236 -15.41 -26.43 -6.34
N LEU A 237 -14.62 -26.21 -5.30
CA LEU A 237 -15.12 -25.85 -3.95
C LEU A 237 -15.35 -24.36 -3.73
N TYR A 238 -14.66 -23.49 -4.49
CA TYR A 238 -14.59 -22.06 -4.19
C TYR A 238 -15.28 -21.16 -5.25
N VAL A 239 -16.29 -21.68 -5.95
CA VAL A 239 -16.96 -20.93 -7.01
C VAL A 239 -17.70 -19.72 -6.46
N LEU A 240 -18.45 -19.91 -5.36
CA LEU A 240 -19.32 -18.88 -4.82
C LEU A 240 -18.58 -17.69 -4.19
N PRO A 241 -17.52 -17.85 -3.38
CA PRO A 241 -16.71 -16.72 -2.91
C PRO A 241 -16.07 -15.93 -4.05
N LEU A 242 -15.59 -16.60 -5.09
CA LEU A 242 -15.00 -15.95 -6.25
C LEU A 242 -16.04 -15.15 -7.05
N LEU A 243 -17.25 -15.69 -7.24
CA LEU A 243 -18.36 -14.98 -7.88
C LEU A 243 -18.77 -13.72 -7.10
N VAL A 244 -18.90 -13.83 -5.78
CA VAL A 244 -19.24 -12.69 -4.91
C VAL A 244 -18.20 -11.59 -5.04
N TYR A 245 -16.92 -11.95 -5.01
CA TYR A 245 -15.83 -10.99 -5.18
C TYR A 245 -15.85 -10.34 -6.56
N LEU A 246 -16.10 -11.11 -7.61
CA LEU A 246 -16.14 -10.65 -8.99
C LEU A 246 -17.32 -9.69 -9.22
N ILE A 247 -18.51 -10.02 -8.71
CA ILE A 247 -19.70 -9.18 -8.78
C ILE A 247 -19.47 -7.86 -7.99
N ALA A 248 -18.86 -7.95 -6.81
CA ALA A 248 -18.52 -6.76 -6.02
C ALA A 248 -17.48 -5.86 -6.70
N GLY A 249 -16.65 -6.42 -7.58
CA GLY A 249 -15.66 -5.68 -8.39
C GLY A 249 -16.23 -5.04 -9.67
N ILE A 250 -17.49 -5.30 -10.02
CA ILE A 250 -18.11 -4.69 -11.20
C ILE A 250 -18.18 -3.17 -11.00
N GLY A 251 -17.61 -2.44 -11.95
CA GLY A 251 -17.47 -0.98 -11.88
C GLY A 251 -16.21 -0.51 -11.17
N GLY A 252 -15.27 -1.41 -10.86
CA GLY A 252 -14.01 -1.13 -10.19
C GLY A 252 -14.06 -1.34 -8.68
N ASN A 253 -12.91 -1.18 -8.01
CA ASN A 253 -12.72 -1.43 -6.58
C ASN A 253 -13.55 -0.55 -5.63
N GLY A 254 -14.47 0.26 -6.17
CA GLY A 254 -15.29 1.20 -5.43
C GLY A 254 -16.77 0.86 -5.40
N ASN A 255 -17.18 -0.33 -5.82
CA ASN A 255 -18.60 -0.72 -5.87
C ASN A 255 -19.47 0.36 -6.54
N THR A 256 -19.04 0.89 -7.68
CA THR A 256 -19.77 1.94 -8.41
C THR A 256 -21.17 1.50 -8.81
N LEU A 257 -21.42 0.20 -8.94
CA LEU A 257 -22.76 -0.34 -9.16
C LEU A 257 -23.74 0.05 -8.04
N GLY A 258 -23.32 -0.05 -6.77
CA GLY A 258 -24.13 0.39 -5.62
C GLY A 258 -24.40 1.88 -5.64
N LEU A 259 -23.40 2.68 -6.01
CA LEU A 259 -23.53 4.12 -6.21
C LEU A 259 -24.52 4.43 -7.32
N LEU A 260 -24.42 3.75 -8.47
CA LEU A 260 -25.31 3.90 -9.61
C LEU A 260 -26.77 3.60 -9.24
N ILE A 261 -27.01 2.52 -8.50
CA ILE A 261 -28.35 2.18 -8.00
C ILE A 261 -28.87 3.27 -7.05
N SER A 262 -28.01 3.78 -6.15
CA SER A 262 -28.39 4.84 -5.23
C SER A 262 -28.71 6.16 -5.93
N MET A 263 -28.07 6.44 -7.06
CA MET A 263 -28.33 7.63 -7.89
C MET A 263 -29.72 7.63 -8.54
N ILE A 264 -30.32 6.47 -8.79
CA ILE A 264 -31.68 6.33 -9.35
C ILE A 264 -32.69 7.00 -8.40
N SER A 265 -32.55 6.80 -7.10
CA SER A 265 -33.44 7.33 -6.07
C SER A 265 -32.99 8.71 -5.52
N ALA A 266 -31.88 9.25 -6.00
CA ALA A 266 -31.33 10.49 -5.51
C ALA A 266 -32.24 11.70 -5.83
N LYS A 267 -32.49 12.55 -4.83
CA LYS A 267 -33.28 13.78 -5.00
C LYS A 267 -32.46 14.92 -5.62
N SER A 268 -31.13 14.87 -5.49
CA SER A 268 -30.21 15.90 -6.00
C SER A 268 -30.12 15.90 -7.53
N LYS A 269 -30.31 17.07 -8.13
CA LYS A 269 -30.16 17.26 -9.60
C LYS A 269 -28.71 16.95 -10.06
N ARG A 270 -27.70 17.25 -9.25
CA ARG A 270 -26.30 16.96 -9.54
C ARG A 270 -26.04 15.45 -9.67
N TYR A 271 -26.55 14.65 -8.74
CA TYR A 271 -26.39 13.20 -8.81
C TYR A 271 -27.13 12.59 -10.01
N LYS A 272 -28.30 13.11 -10.35
CA LYS A 272 -29.03 12.67 -11.56
C LYS A 272 -28.30 12.99 -12.88
N GLN A 273 -27.52 14.08 -12.90
CA GLN A 273 -26.71 14.43 -14.07
C GLN A 273 -25.48 13.52 -14.18
N MET A 274 -24.88 13.15 -13.05
CA MET A 274 -23.73 12.22 -13.02
C MET A 274 -24.12 10.79 -13.41
N PHE A 275 -25.38 10.38 -13.22
CA PHE A 275 -25.87 9.06 -13.61
C PHE A 275 -25.66 8.74 -15.12
N LYS A 276 -25.63 9.76 -15.97
CA LYS A 276 -25.36 9.58 -17.41
C LYS A 276 -23.89 9.38 -17.74
N LEU A 277 -22.99 9.62 -16.76
CA LEU A 277 -21.54 9.57 -16.92
C LEU A 277 -20.93 8.37 -16.17
N ALA A 278 -21.68 7.73 -15.30
CA ALA A 278 -21.30 6.55 -14.53
C ALA A 278 -21.74 5.26 -15.21
#